data_f7c3f4ff8ea6afecc5f4a2d8ea941259
#
_entry.id   f7c3f4ff8ea6afecc5f4a2d8ea941259
#
_cell.length_a   1.000
_cell.length_b   1.000
_cell.length_c   1.000
_cell.angle_alpha   90.00
_cell.angle_beta   90.00
_cell.angle_gamma   90.00
#
_symmetry.space_group_name_H-M   'P 1'
#
loop_
_entity.id
_entity.type
_entity.pdbx_description
1 polymer ?
#
loop_
_entity_poly.entity_id
_entity_poly.type
_entity_poly.pdbx_seq_one_letter_code
_entity_poly.pdbx_strand_id
1 'polypeptide(L)'
;GISSDHEATTADEAMEKLRRGAYLMLREASGAHNLLALLPAVTPLNCRRCCLATDDRHLDELVSEGSINYLIEIGTAHGYPVEQLLQMATLNTAERFRLYDRGALAPGYKADICVFNNLVNFQPQLVLKNGVVIVNKQKLLWQSPPLLKDPENTMHLEDVREQQLRLPVMNGRKARVIRIVPEQILTETEYVQPKAEAGFVVSDTERDILKLAVWERHGSNGNTGVGLVRGFGLQRGALASTVAHDSHNLIVVGVDDQDMLTAAVALQEAGGGLAVVADGEVKAMLPLPLAGLMSDQNTEFVQHKLQQLNFWTAELGVPENVNAFNCLSFLALP
;
A
#
# COMPACT_ATOMS: atom_id res chain seq x y z
N GLY A 1 1.82 -3.42 -26.43
CA GLY A 1 1.83 -4.59 -25.53
C GLY A 1 2.40 -4.24 -24.16
N ILE A 2 2.19 -5.12 -23.19
CA ILE A 2 2.76 -5.00 -21.84
C ILE A 2 4.28 -5.09 -21.96
N SER A 3 4.99 -4.14 -21.37
CA SER A 3 6.45 -4.04 -21.55
C SER A 3 7.23 -4.12 -20.24
N SER A 4 6.55 -4.05 -19.08
CA SER A 4 7.12 -4.26 -17.75
C SER A 4 6.09 -4.83 -16.81
N ASP A 5 6.55 -5.44 -15.73
CA ASP A 5 5.73 -6.04 -14.68
C ASP A 5 6.41 -5.91 -13.32
N HIS A 6 5.62 -5.63 -12.28
CA HIS A 6 6.06 -5.58 -10.87
C HIS A 6 5.26 -6.52 -9.95
N GLU A 7 4.38 -7.37 -10.52
CA GLU A 7 3.49 -8.26 -9.76
C GLU A 7 4.04 -9.69 -9.58
N ALA A 8 5.22 -10.00 -10.15
CA ALA A 8 5.85 -11.29 -9.95
C ALA A 8 6.16 -11.52 -8.46
N THR A 9 5.86 -12.71 -7.95
CA THR A 9 6.10 -13.11 -6.55
C THR A 9 7.14 -14.23 -6.42
N THR A 10 7.50 -14.90 -7.53
CA THR A 10 8.47 -15.99 -7.55
C THR A 10 9.52 -15.80 -8.65
N ALA A 11 10.71 -16.39 -8.44
CA ALA A 11 11.79 -16.35 -9.45
C ALA A 11 11.40 -17.02 -10.77
N ASP A 12 10.60 -18.08 -10.74
CA ASP A 12 10.14 -18.78 -11.95
C ASP A 12 9.19 -17.92 -12.77
N GLU A 13 8.24 -17.25 -12.13
CA GLU A 13 7.34 -16.30 -12.78
C GLU A 13 8.13 -15.11 -13.36
N ALA A 14 9.06 -14.56 -12.60
CA ALA A 14 9.95 -13.49 -13.04
C ALA A 14 10.74 -13.90 -14.30
N MET A 15 11.30 -15.12 -14.32
CA MET A 15 12.04 -15.65 -15.45
C MET A 15 11.14 -15.86 -16.69
N GLU A 16 9.90 -16.30 -16.51
CA GLU A 16 8.94 -16.42 -17.61
C GLU A 16 8.65 -15.05 -18.25
N LYS A 17 8.41 -14.02 -17.45
CA LYS A 17 8.19 -12.65 -17.93
C LYS A 17 9.40 -12.08 -18.66
N LEU A 18 10.61 -12.29 -18.14
CA LEU A 18 11.87 -11.90 -18.79
C LEU A 18 12.06 -12.61 -20.15
N ARG A 19 11.79 -13.93 -20.26
CA ARG A 19 11.86 -14.70 -21.51
C ARG A 19 10.88 -14.18 -22.56
N ARG A 20 9.77 -13.61 -22.15
CA ARG A 20 8.78 -12.97 -23.05
C ARG A 20 9.14 -11.54 -23.42
N GLY A 21 10.29 -11.03 -22.95
CA GLY A 21 10.81 -9.71 -23.29
C GLY A 21 10.29 -8.55 -22.43
N ALA A 22 9.55 -8.83 -21.33
CA ALA A 22 9.16 -7.80 -20.39
C ALA A 22 10.37 -7.29 -19.58
N TYR A 23 10.31 -6.06 -19.10
CA TYR A 23 11.15 -5.62 -17.99
C TYR A 23 10.56 -6.15 -16.68
N LEU A 24 11.42 -6.69 -15.83
CA LEU A 24 11.06 -7.10 -14.47
C LEU A 24 11.37 -5.95 -13.51
N MET A 25 10.38 -5.56 -12.71
CA MET A 25 10.55 -4.63 -11.61
C MET A 25 10.52 -5.43 -10.31
N LEU A 26 11.68 -5.53 -9.63
CA LEU A 26 11.79 -6.22 -8.35
C LEU A 26 11.25 -5.30 -7.26
N ARG A 27 10.13 -5.70 -6.69
CA ARG A 27 9.35 -4.89 -5.76
C ARG A 27 9.70 -5.20 -4.31
N GLU A 28 9.75 -4.14 -3.48
CA GLU A 28 9.80 -4.20 -2.02
C GLU A 28 8.88 -3.13 -1.44
N ALA A 29 7.61 -3.48 -1.32
CA ALA A 29 6.54 -2.63 -0.81
C ALA A 29 6.20 -2.97 0.63
N SER A 30 5.43 -2.14 1.34
CA SER A 30 4.99 -2.39 2.72
C SER A 30 4.08 -3.61 2.88
N GLY A 31 3.38 -4.02 1.84
CA GLY A 31 2.49 -5.20 1.85
C GLY A 31 2.92 -6.32 0.89
N ALA A 32 4.08 -6.18 0.25
CA ALA A 32 4.55 -7.16 -0.74
C ALA A 32 6.08 -7.17 -0.80
N HIS A 33 6.69 -7.96 0.08
CA HIS A 33 8.15 -8.13 0.21
C HIS A 33 8.65 -9.18 -0.79
N ASN A 34 8.84 -8.78 -2.05
CA ASN A 34 9.18 -9.73 -3.11
C ASN A 34 10.63 -9.65 -3.60
N LEU A 35 11.40 -8.63 -3.22
CA LEU A 35 12.75 -8.41 -3.72
C LEU A 35 13.64 -9.66 -3.62
N LEU A 36 13.75 -10.24 -2.43
CA LEU A 36 14.60 -11.40 -2.18
C LEU A 36 14.13 -12.67 -2.90
N ALA A 37 12.83 -12.84 -3.08
CA ALA A 37 12.25 -13.95 -3.82
C ALA A 37 12.54 -13.85 -5.33
N LEU A 38 12.66 -12.62 -5.85
CA LEU A 38 12.84 -12.35 -7.28
C LEU A 38 14.32 -12.24 -7.69
N LEU A 39 15.22 -11.82 -6.78
CA LEU A 39 16.64 -11.66 -7.06
C LEU A 39 17.31 -12.91 -7.68
N PRO A 40 16.96 -14.16 -7.31
CA PRO A 40 17.52 -15.35 -7.96
C PRO A 40 17.26 -15.45 -9.47
N ALA A 41 16.24 -14.77 -9.99
CA ALA A 41 16.00 -14.69 -11.44
C ALA A 41 16.95 -13.74 -12.16
N VAL A 42 17.65 -12.85 -11.44
CA VAL A 42 18.56 -11.87 -12.03
C VAL A 42 19.94 -12.48 -12.26
N THR A 43 20.41 -12.38 -13.50
CA THR A 43 21.73 -12.87 -13.93
C THR A 43 22.50 -11.76 -14.65
N PRO A 44 23.83 -11.86 -14.82
CA PRO A 44 24.58 -10.89 -15.60
C PRO A 44 24.09 -10.72 -17.05
N LEU A 45 23.41 -11.74 -17.61
CA LEU A 45 22.89 -11.69 -18.98
C LEU A 45 21.56 -10.98 -19.11
N ASN A 46 20.73 -10.96 -18.05
CA ASN A 46 19.38 -10.38 -18.09
C ASN A 46 19.19 -9.16 -17.19
N CYS A 47 20.17 -8.80 -16.34
CA CYS A 47 20.06 -7.70 -15.39
C CYS A 47 19.70 -6.37 -16.07
N ARG A 48 20.09 -6.17 -17.36
CA ARG A 48 19.70 -4.99 -18.16
C ARG A 48 18.19 -4.86 -18.38
N ARG A 49 17.42 -5.91 -18.14
CA ARG A 49 15.95 -5.93 -18.22
C ARG A 49 15.30 -5.93 -16.84
N CYS A 50 16.06 -5.63 -15.79
CA CYS A 50 15.59 -5.61 -14.41
C CYS A 50 15.72 -4.19 -13.83
N CYS A 51 14.72 -3.79 -13.06
CA CYS A 51 14.66 -2.52 -12.33
C CYS A 51 14.32 -2.81 -10.87
N LEU A 52 14.63 -1.88 -9.95
CA LEU A 52 14.13 -1.90 -8.58
C LEU A 52 12.88 -1.02 -8.48
N ALA A 53 11.92 -1.41 -7.67
CA ALA A 53 10.69 -0.67 -7.41
C ALA A 53 10.27 -0.80 -5.95
N THR A 54 9.79 0.27 -5.35
CA THR A 54 9.21 0.26 -4.00
C THR A 54 7.72 -0.03 -3.99
N ASP A 55 7.02 0.36 -5.06
CA ASP A 55 5.56 0.30 -5.12
C ASP A 55 4.92 1.04 -3.94
N ASP A 56 3.84 0.53 -3.32
CA ASP A 56 3.16 1.13 -2.16
C ASP A 56 4.01 0.98 -0.88
N ARG A 57 4.88 1.96 -0.62
CA ARG A 57 5.67 1.99 0.60
C ARG A 57 5.18 3.08 1.53
N HIS A 58 4.83 2.71 2.75
CA HIS A 58 4.29 3.60 3.75
C HIS A 58 5.34 4.61 4.24
N LEU A 59 4.85 5.77 4.70
CA LEU A 59 5.73 6.89 5.08
C LEU A 59 6.62 6.57 6.28
N ASP A 60 6.15 5.81 7.25
CA ASP A 60 6.92 5.37 8.41
C ASP A 60 8.11 4.49 8.01
N GLU A 61 7.93 3.57 7.07
CA GLU A 61 9.01 2.76 6.50
C GLU A 61 9.95 3.60 5.60
N LEU A 62 9.42 4.52 4.79
CA LEU A 62 10.25 5.44 4.01
C LEU A 62 11.17 6.28 4.91
N VAL A 63 10.69 6.68 6.08
CA VAL A 63 11.47 7.48 7.05
C VAL A 63 12.46 6.62 7.82
N SER A 64 12.08 5.41 8.25
CA SER A 64 12.92 4.54 9.10
C SER A 64 13.96 3.74 8.31
N GLU A 65 13.61 3.27 7.12
CA GLU A 65 14.43 2.36 6.31
C GLU A 65 14.95 3.01 5.03
N GLY A 66 14.12 3.77 4.36
CA GLY A 66 14.45 4.40 3.08
C GLY A 66 13.56 3.94 1.91
N SER A 67 14.01 4.23 0.72
CA SER A 67 13.31 3.93 -0.54
C SER A 67 14.17 2.96 -1.39
N ILE A 68 14.48 3.31 -2.63
CA ILE A 68 15.35 2.51 -3.54
C ILE A 68 16.74 2.23 -2.93
N ASN A 69 17.27 3.13 -2.12
CA ASN A 69 18.51 2.90 -1.38
C ASN A 69 18.43 1.70 -0.44
N TYR A 70 17.29 1.50 0.23
CA TYR A 70 17.03 0.34 1.08
C TYR A 70 17.03 -0.98 0.29
N LEU A 71 16.43 -0.99 -0.89
CA LEU A 71 16.44 -2.17 -1.78
C LEU A 71 17.86 -2.55 -2.20
N ILE A 72 18.73 -1.56 -2.46
CA ILE A 72 20.14 -1.79 -2.79
C ILE A 72 20.86 -2.37 -1.57
N GLU A 73 20.59 -1.85 -0.36
CA GLU A 73 21.17 -2.33 0.89
C GLU A 73 20.79 -3.80 1.17
N ILE A 74 19.50 -4.15 1.06
CA ILE A 74 19.02 -5.53 1.19
C ILE A 74 19.73 -6.45 0.18
N GLY A 75 19.73 -6.10 -1.09
CA GLY A 75 20.35 -6.93 -2.13
C GLY A 75 21.84 -7.13 -1.92
N THR A 76 22.56 -6.07 -1.51
CA THR A 76 24.00 -6.13 -1.21
C THR A 76 24.28 -7.01 0.01
N ALA A 77 23.49 -6.91 1.08
CA ALA A 77 23.59 -7.74 2.27
C ALA A 77 23.38 -9.24 1.97
N HIS A 78 22.61 -9.56 0.92
CA HIS A 78 22.40 -10.93 0.43
C HIS A 78 23.38 -11.38 -0.68
N GLY A 79 24.48 -10.61 -0.87
CA GLY A 79 25.58 -11.00 -1.73
C GLY A 79 25.42 -10.69 -3.22
N TYR A 80 24.40 -9.90 -3.61
CA TYR A 80 24.28 -9.44 -4.98
C TYR A 80 25.26 -8.29 -5.30
N PRO A 81 25.86 -8.25 -6.50
CA PRO A 81 26.81 -7.21 -6.85
C PRO A 81 26.17 -5.82 -6.80
N VAL A 82 26.78 -4.93 -6.02
CA VAL A 82 26.26 -3.57 -5.81
C VAL A 82 26.15 -2.78 -7.11
N GLU A 83 27.07 -2.99 -8.06
CA GLU A 83 27.07 -2.33 -9.38
C GLU A 83 25.84 -2.72 -10.19
N GLN A 84 25.40 -3.98 -10.11
CA GLN A 84 24.17 -4.43 -10.78
C GLN A 84 22.93 -3.81 -10.15
N LEU A 85 22.85 -3.79 -8.82
CA LEU A 85 21.73 -3.17 -8.08
C LEU A 85 21.65 -1.67 -8.38
N LEU A 86 22.79 -0.96 -8.38
CA LEU A 86 22.84 0.45 -8.76
C LEU A 86 22.41 0.68 -10.21
N GLN A 87 22.82 -0.18 -11.13
CA GLN A 87 22.41 -0.12 -12.53
C GLN A 87 20.91 -0.34 -12.69
N MET A 88 20.33 -1.30 -11.94
CA MET A 88 18.88 -1.56 -11.92
C MET A 88 18.10 -0.38 -11.34
N ALA A 89 18.64 0.30 -10.33
CA ALA A 89 18.04 1.48 -9.71
C ALA A 89 18.13 2.77 -10.56
N THR A 90 19.05 2.83 -11.53
CA THR A 90 19.38 4.06 -12.26
C THR A 90 19.21 3.91 -13.76
N LEU A 91 20.24 3.43 -14.47
CA LEU A 91 20.30 3.38 -15.93
C LEU A 91 19.19 2.51 -16.53
N ASN A 92 18.95 1.32 -16.00
CA ASN A 92 17.92 0.42 -16.52
C ASN A 92 16.52 1.03 -16.40
N THR A 93 16.24 1.64 -15.25
CA THR A 93 14.97 2.34 -14.99
C THR A 93 14.82 3.53 -15.93
N ALA A 94 15.87 4.34 -16.11
CA ALA A 94 15.85 5.46 -17.04
C ALA A 94 15.57 5.01 -18.48
N GLU A 95 16.25 3.97 -18.98
CA GLU A 95 16.03 3.38 -20.32
C GLU A 95 14.61 2.83 -20.46
N ARG A 96 14.11 2.10 -19.46
CA ARG A 96 12.75 1.54 -19.46
C ARG A 96 11.69 2.63 -19.67
N PHE A 97 11.85 3.77 -19.00
CA PHE A 97 10.93 4.91 -19.08
C PHE A 97 11.33 5.95 -20.14
N ARG A 98 12.32 5.63 -21.01
CA ARG A 98 12.79 6.51 -22.10
C ARG A 98 13.32 7.85 -21.61
N LEU A 99 13.92 7.89 -20.44
CA LEU A 99 14.56 9.06 -19.84
C LEU A 99 16.05 9.06 -20.26
N TYR A 100 16.32 9.27 -21.55
CA TYR A 100 17.64 9.11 -22.16
C TYR A 100 18.68 10.15 -21.75
N ASP A 101 18.30 11.13 -20.95
CA ASP A 101 19.14 12.23 -20.49
C ASP A 101 19.60 12.08 -19.02
N ARG A 102 19.42 10.87 -18.43
CA ARG A 102 19.76 10.61 -17.02
C ARG A 102 20.01 9.11 -16.76
N GLY A 103 20.35 8.76 -15.51
CA GLY A 103 20.60 7.38 -15.08
C GLY A 103 22.06 6.96 -15.14
N ALA A 104 22.94 7.83 -15.64
CA ALA A 104 24.40 7.62 -15.66
C ALA A 104 25.14 8.96 -15.52
N LEU A 105 26.39 8.90 -15.09
CA LEU A 105 27.32 10.03 -15.09
C LEU A 105 27.99 10.11 -16.47
N ALA A 106 27.40 10.87 -17.39
CA ALA A 106 27.85 10.99 -18.75
C ALA A 106 27.71 12.45 -19.27
N PRO A 107 28.57 12.88 -20.20
CA PRO A 107 28.44 14.19 -20.83
C PRO A 107 27.07 14.36 -21.49
N GLY A 108 26.42 15.50 -21.27
CA GLY A 108 25.08 15.81 -21.79
C GLY A 108 23.92 15.25 -20.96
N TYR A 109 24.18 14.46 -19.93
CA TYR A 109 23.15 13.98 -19.03
C TYR A 109 22.85 15.03 -17.93
N LYS A 110 21.61 15.02 -17.44
CA LYS A 110 21.22 15.83 -16.30
C LYS A 110 21.98 15.42 -15.05
N ALA A 111 22.45 16.40 -14.31
CA ALA A 111 23.13 16.17 -13.04
C ALA A 111 22.13 15.88 -11.91
N ASP A 112 21.42 14.74 -12.01
CA ASP A 112 20.64 14.11 -10.95
C ASP A 112 21.56 13.10 -10.28
N ILE A 113 22.22 13.48 -9.16
CA ILE A 113 23.38 12.74 -8.60
C ILE A 113 23.15 12.52 -7.10
N CYS A 114 23.32 11.27 -6.66
CA CYS A 114 23.43 10.92 -5.24
C CYS A 114 24.89 10.58 -4.90
N VAL A 115 25.41 11.14 -3.81
CA VAL A 115 26.75 10.86 -3.31
C VAL A 115 26.64 10.14 -1.96
N PHE A 116 27.27 8.99 -1.85
CA PHE A 116 27.30 8.15 -0.65
C PHE A 116 28.73 8.10 -0.10
N ASN A 117 28.88 7.98 1.22
CA ASN A 117 30.19 7.85 1.87
C ASN A 117 30.81 6.45 1.68
N ASN A 118 29.98 5.44 1.53
CA ASN A 118 30.39 4.05 1.35
C ASN A 118 29.28 3.28 0.61
N LEU A 119 29.58 2.03 0.24
CA LEU A 119 28.66 1.13 -0.45
C LEU A 119 28.04 0.07 0.49
N VAL A 120 27.96 0.36 1.78
CA VAL A 120 27.33 -0.51 2.80
C VAL A 120 26.06 0.13 3.31
N ASN A 121 26.15 1.39 3.71
CA ASN A 121 25.00 2.19 4.13
C ASN A 121 24.70 3.21 3.01
N PHE A 122 23.60 3.02 2.33
CA PHE A 122 23.19 3.85 1.19
C PHE A 122 22.45 5.12 1.61
N GLN A 123 22.83 5.72 2.73
CA GLN A 123 22.33 7.04 3.15
C GLN A 123 23.05 8.15 2.34
N PRO A 124 22.37 8.90 1.47
CA PRO A 124 23.02 9.90 0.63
C PRO A 124 23.51 11.09 1.48
N GLN A 125 24.76 11.46 1.32
CA GLN A 125 25.37 12.64 1.96
C GLN A 125 25.09 13.92 1.17
N LEU A 126 25.01 13.80 -0.14
CA LEU A 126 24.69 14.91 -1.04
C LEU A 126 23.74 14.41 -2.12
N VAL A 127 22.71 15.21 -2.40
CA VAL A 127 21.80 14.97 -3.52
C VAL A 127 21.72 16.22 -4.38
N LEU A 128 21.98 16.04 -5.66
CA LEU A 128 21.79 17.07 -6.68
C LEU A 128 20.60 16.72 -7.55
N LYS A 129 19.83 17.72 -7.90
CA LYS A 129 18.74 17.68 -8.88
C LYS A 129 18.96 18.75 -9.93
N ASN A 130 19.13 18.35 -11.20
CA ASN A 130 19.50 19.25 -12.30
C ASN A 130 20.72 20.13 -11.97
N GLY A 131 21.73 19.58 -11.29
CA GLY A 131 22.93 20.31 -10.87
C GLY A 131 22.79 21.20 -9.63
N VAL A 132 21.59 21.31 -9.06
CA VAL A 132 21.34 22.08 -7.84
C VAL A 132 21.40 21.13 -6.63
N VAL A 133 22.14 21.51 -5.60
CA VAL A 133 22.20 20.74 -4.34
C VAL A 133 20.87 20.90 -3.60
N ILE A 134 20.14 19.81 -3.41
CA ILE A 134 18.86 19.76 -2.70
C ILE A 134 18.95 19.07 -1.34
N VAL A 135 19.96 18.22 -1.12
CA VAL A 135 20.27 17.65 0.20
C VAL A 135 21.77 17.76 0.43
N ASN A 136 22.16 18.18 1.63
CA ASN A 136 23.54 18.20 2.09
C ASN A 136 23.62 17.77 3.55
N LYS A 137 24.41 16.73 3.84
CA LYS A 137 24.57 16.13 5.17
C LYS A 137 23.23 15.88 5.85
N GLN A 138 22.34 15.17 5.15
CA GLN A 138 20.99 14.83 5.58
C GLN A 138 20.02 16.01 5.78
N LYS A 139 20.46 17.24 5.51
CA LYS A 139 19.61 18.42 5.58
C LYS A 139 18.98 18.69 4.21
N LEU A 140 17.65 18.68 4.14
CA LEU A 140 16.90 19.11 2.97
C LEU A 140 17.03 20.63 2.79
N LEU A 141 17.49 21.06 1.62
CA LEU A 141 17.67 22.47 1.24
C LEU A 141 16.59 22.94 0.26
N TRP A 142 15.80 22.00 -0.28
CA TRP A 142 14.70 22.29 -1.17
C TRP A 142 13.43 22.59 -0.38
N GLN A 143 12.62 23.49 -0.92
CA GLN A 143 11.30 23.78 -0.37
C GLN A 143 10.23 23.42 -1.39
N SER A 144 9.19 22.74 -0.93
CA SER A 144 8.01 22.47 -1.75
C SER A 144 7.35 23.77 -2.17
N PRO A 145 6.95 23.92 -3.43
CA PRO A 145 6.06 25.00 -3.80
C PRO A 145 4.73 24.85 -3.02
N PRO A 146 4.07 25.97 -2.70
CA PRO A 146 2.76 25.90 -2.06
C PRO A 146 1.74 25.22 -2.98
N LEU A 147 0.73 24.58 -2.40
CA LEU A 147 -0.43 24.08 -3.15
C LEU A 147 -1.10 25.24 -3.91
N LEU A 148 -1.39 25.04 -5.17
CA LEU A 148 -1.97 26.06 -6.04
C LEU A 148 -3.48 26.23 -5.86
N LYS A 149 -4.15 25.22 -5.30
CA LYS A 149 -5.60 25.18 -5.03
C LYS A 149 -5.88 24.34 -3.79
N ASP A 150 -6.98 24.66 -3.11
CA ASP A 150 -7.54 23.75 -2.12
C ASP A 150 -7.97 22.44 -2.79
N PRO A 151 -7.80 21.31 -2.11
CA PRO A 151 -8.24 20.03 -2.65
C PRO A 151 -9.76 20.03 -2.85
N GLU A 152 -10.21 19.52 -3.99
CA GLU A 152 -11.62 19.30 -4.23
C GLU A 152 -12.09 18.07 -3.46
N ASN A 153 -13.27 18.14 -2.82
CA ASN A 153 -13.84 16.97 -2.16
C ASN A 153 -14.24 15.92 -3.21
N THR A 154 -13.65 14.74 -3.11
CA THR A 154 -13.91 13.60 -3.98
C THR A 154 -14.74 12.49 -3.31
N MET A 155 -15.26 12.77 -2.11
CA MET A 155 -16.13 11.85 -1.37
C MET A 155 -17.60 12.16 -1.70
N HIS A 156 -18.12 11.46 -2.70
CA HIS A 156 -19.51 11.60 -3.17
C HIS A 156 -20.33 10.37 -2.78
N LEU A 157 -20.22 9.97 -1.49
CA LEU A 157 -21.04 8.89 -0.95
C LEU A 157 -22.51 9.33 -0.90
N GLU A 158 -23.41 8.45 -1.32
CA GLU A 158 -24.82 8.54 -0.93
C GLU A 158 -24.95 8.24 0.57
N ASP A 159 -26.17 8.40 1.12
CA ASP A 159 -26.41 8.09 2.53
C ASP A 159 -25.92 6.69 2.92
N VAL A 160 -24.95 6.63 3.84
CA VAL A 160 -24.45 5.40 4.43
C VAL A 160 -25.46 4.88 5.45
N ARG A 161 -26.01 3.68 5.24
CA ARG A 161 -27.11 3.13 6.04
C ARG A 161 -26.82 1.71 6.51
N GLU A 162 -27.28 1.38 7.72
CA GLU A 162 -27.16 0.03 8.31
C GLU A 162 -27.70 -1.07 7.39
N GLN A 163 -28.81 -0.79 6.68
CA GLN A 163 -29.43 -1.77 5.77
C GLN A 163 -28.49 -2.24 4.66
N GLN A 164 -27.52 -1.41 4.26
CA GLN A 164 -26.52 -1.77 3.25
C GLN A 164 -25.51 -2.82 3.75
N LEU A 165 -25.32 -2.94 5.07
CA LEU A 165 -24.45 -3.94 5.70
C LEU A 165 -25.14 -5.28 5.97
N ARG A 166 -26.44 -5.38 5.73
CA ARG A 166 -27.21 -6.61 6.00
C ARG A 166 -26.93 -7.67 4.95
N LEU A 167 -26.30 -8.75 5.37
CA LEU A 167 -26.03 -9.93 4.54
C LEU A 167 -26.98 -11.07 4.98
N PRO A 168 -28.05 -11.38 4.21
CA PRO A 168 -29.01 -12.39 4.60
C PRO A 168 -28.41 -13.79 4.58
N VAL A 169 -28.77 -14.62 5.56
CA VAL A 169 -28.36 -16.02 5.61
C VAL A 169 -29.13 -16.84 4.57
N MET A 170 -28.41 -17.58 3.76
CA MET A 170 -29.00 -18.58 2.87
C MET A 170 -28.93 -19.97 3.53
N ASN A 171 -30.08 -20.47 3.98
CA ASN A 171 -30.16 -21.76 4.67
C ASN A 171 -29.47 -22.88 3.88
N GLY A 172 -28.60 -23.63 4.58
CA GLY A 172 -27.84 -24.74 4.03
C GLY A 172 -26.68 -24.36 3.09
N ARG A 173 -26.43 -23.09 2.86
CA ARG A 173 -25.29 -22.65 2.04
C ARG A 173 -24.13 -22.14 2.90
N LYS A 174 -22.91 -22.45 2.46
CA LYS A 174 -21.69 -21.88 3.00
C LYS A 174 -21.47 -20.48 2.42
N ALA A 175 -20.98 -19.57 3.23
CA ALA A 175 -20.51 -18.28 2.77
C ALA A 175 -19.07 -18.40 2.21
N ARG A 176 -18.78 -17.67 1.14
CA ARG A 176 -17.41 -17.48 0.66
C ARG A 176 -16.75 -16.40 1.53
N VAL A 177 -15.57 -16.70 2.03
CA VAL A 177 -14.74 -15.82 2.85
C VAL A 177 -13.42 -15.57 2.13
N ILE A 178 -13.01 -14.32 2.04
CA ILE A 178 -11.67 -13.93 1.56
C ILE A 178 -10.69 -14.13 2.71
N ARG A 179 -9.69 -14.99 2.55
CA ARG A 179 -8.62 -15.17 3.53
C ARG A 179 -7.39 -14.35 3.10
N ILE A 180 -6.94 -13.41 3.91
CA ILE A 180 -5.71 -12.67 3.66
C ILE A 180 -4.50 -13.58 3.88
N VAL A 181 -3.44 -13.34 3.10
CA VAL A 181 -2.13 -13.95 3.27
C VAL A 181 -1.19 -12.84 3.72
N PRO A 182 -0.67 -12.86 4.96
CA PRO A 182 0.21 -11.82 5.47
C PRO A 182 1.40 -11.56 4.53
N GLU A 183 1.78 -10.30 4.39
CA GLU A 183 2.91 -9.83 3.56
C GLU A 183 2.79 -10.14 2.06
N GLN A 184 1.59 -10.47 1.58
CA GLN A 184 1.29 -10.76 0.18
C GLN A 184 0.06 -10.00 -0.29
N ILE A 185 0.03 -9.67 -1.57
CA ILE A 185 -1.16 -9.10 -2.24
C ILE A 185 -2.21 -10.18 -2.59
N LEU A 186 -1.80 -11.44 -2.53
CA LEU A 186 -2.66 -12.58 -2.87
C LEU A 186 -3.60 -12.90 -1.72
N THR A 187 -4.80 -13.34 -2.07
CA THR A 187 -5.80 -13.85 -1.12
C THR A 187 -6.16 -15.28 -1.44
N GLU A 188 -6.72 -15.98 -0.49
CA GLU A 188 -7.27 -17.33 -0.66
C GLU A 188 -8.78 -17.33 -0.45
N THR A 189 -9.46 -18.33 -0.98
CA THR A 189 -10.92 -18.50 -0.81
C THR A 189 -11.21 -19.63 0.16
N GLU A 190 -12.02 -19.34 1.18
CA GLU A 190 -12.60 -20.34 2.07
C GLU A 190 -14.13 -20.38 1.95
N TYR A 191 -14.73 -21.55 2.27
CA TYR A 191 -16.18 -21.70 2.35
C TYR A 191 -16.57 -22.20 3.74
N VAL A 192 -17.24 -21.34 4.51
CA VAL A 192 -17.59 -21.59 5.90
C VAL A 192 -19.11 -21.48 6.16
N GLN A 193 -19.59 -22.16 7.19
CA GLN A 193 -20.92 -21.85 7.72
C GLN A 193 -20.82 -20.54 8.51
N PRO A 194 -21.49 -19.44 8.08
CA PRO A 194 -21.37 -18.16 8.76
C PRO A 194 -22.11 -18.18 10.11
N LYS A 195 -21.63 -17.39 11.06
CA LYS A 195 -22.37 -17.02 12.27
C LYS A 195 -23.54 -16.13 11.86
N ALA A 196 -24.70 -16.32 12.46
CA ALA A 196 -25.89 -15.57 12.11
C ALA A 196 -26.72 -15.22 13.32
N GLU A 197 -27.31 -14.03 13.29
CA GLU A 197 -28.24 -13.53 14.29
C GLU A 197 -29.44 -12.87 13.58
N ALA A 198 -30.65 -13.10 14.06
CA ALA A 198 -31.88 -12.55 13.48
C ALA A 198 -32.02 -12.73 11.94
N GLY A 199 -31.45 -13.80 11.37
CA GLY A 199 -31.52 -14.08 9.92
C GLY A 199 -30.46 -13.40 9.07
N PHE A 200 -29.52 -12.68 9.67
CA PHE A 200 -28.41 -12.02 9.00
C PHE A 200 -27.06 -12.56 9.49
N VAL A 201 -26.09 -12.54 8.60
CA VAL A 201 -24.70 -12.89 8.92
C VAL A 201 -24.10 -11.79 9.81
N VAL A 202 -23.44 -12.22 10.89
CA VAL A 202 -22.68 -11.34 11.79
C VAL A 202 -21.22 -11.76 11.83
N SER A 203 -20.34 -10.86 12.24
CA SER A 203 -18.92 -11.17 12.44
C SER A 203 -18.75 -12.23 13.54
N ASP A 204 -17.68 -13.01 13.42
CA ASP A 204 -17.32 -14.11 14.32
C ASP A 204 -15.85 -13.95 14.73
N THR A 205 -15.62 -13.24 15.81
CA THR A 205 -14.26 -12.94 16.31
C THR A 205 -13.51 -14.17 16.80
N GLU A 206 -14.22 -15.23 17.25
CA GLU A 206 -13.58 -16.48 17.66
C GLU A 206 -12.92 -17.21 16.49
N ARG A 207 -13.53 -17.13 15.31
CA ARG A 207 -13.01 -17.71 14.07
C ARG A 207 -12.31 -16.70 13.17
N ASP A 208 -12.20 -15.43 13.64
CA ASP A 208 -11.64 -14.32 12.89
C ASP A 208 -12.31 -14.14 11.51
N ILE A 209 -13.65 -14.18 11.49
CA ILE A 209 -14.45 -13.94 10.28
C ILE A 209 -15.23 -12.65 10.48
N LEU A 210 -14.84 -11.62 9.76
CA LEU A 210 -15.34 -10.27 9.93
C LEU A 210 -16.15 -9.83 8.72
N LYS A 211 -17.05 -8.86 8.92
CA LYS A 211 -17.70 -8.17 7.81
C LYS A 211 -16.71 -7.26 7.10
N LEU A 212 -16.82 -7.24 5.76
CA LEU A 212 -16.13 -6.33 4.86
C LEU A 212 -17.18 -5.62 4.00
N ALA A 213 -17.10 -4.30 3.89
CA ALA A 213 -17.99 -3.53 3.04
C ALA A 213 -17.20 -2.56 2.16
N VAL A 214 -17.66 -2.37 0.93
CA VAL A 214 -17.09 -1.42 -0.03
C VAL A 214 -18.22 -0.53 -0.54
N TRP A 215 -18.10 0.79 -0.35
CA TRP A 215 -19.01 1.78 -0.89
C TRP A 215 -18.36 2.50 -2.06
N GLU A 216 -19.09 2.58 -3.17
CA GLU A 216 -18.71 3.44 -4.28
C GLU A 216 -18.77 4.90 -3.83
N ARG A 217 -17.65 5.64 -3.97
CA ARG A 217 -17.53 7.01 -3.46
C ARG A 217 -17.35 8.09 -4.52
N HIS A 218 -17.40 7.73 -5.79
CA HIS A 218 -17.16 8.66 -6.90
C HIS A 218 -18.44 9.28 -7.46
N GLY A 219 -19.61 8.94 -6.87
CA GLY A 219 -20.91 9.44 -7.29
C GLY A 219 -21.42 8.86 -8.61
N SER A 220 -20.93 7.66 -8.99
CA SER A 220 -21.31 7.02 -10.25
C SER A 220 -22.61 6.22 -10.15
N ASN A 221 -22.78 5.41 -9.09
CA ASN A 221 -23.93 4.50 -8.97
C ASN A 221 -24.39 4.21 -7.53
N GLY A 222 -23.67 4.71 -6.52
CA GLY A 222 -23.98 4.53 -5.08
C GLY A 222 -23.97 3.07 -4.61
N ASN A 223 -23.35 2.15 -5.34
CA ASN A 223 -23.36 0.73 -5.01
C ASN A 223 -22.57 0.44 -3.73
N THR A 224 -23.08 -0.54 -2.98
CA THR A 224 -22.42 -1.11 -1.81
C THR A 224 -22.25 -2.60 -2.00
N GLY A 225 -21.03 -3.09 -1.84
CA GLY A 225 -20.72 -4.53 -1.78
C GLY A 225 -20.44 -4.94 -0.34
N VAL A 226 -20.98 -6.09 0.10
CA VAL A 226 -20.70 -6.66 1.43
C VAL A 226 -20.25 -8.09 1.29
N GLY A 227 -19.21 -8.45 2.04
CA GLY A 227 -18.61 -9.77 2.07
C GLY A 227 -18.08 -10.14 3.44
N LEU A 228 -17.33 -11.23 3.47
CA LEU A 228 -16.66 -11.72 4.68
C LEU A 228 -15.17 -11.86 4.39
N VAL A 229 -14.37 -11.50 5.38
CA VAL A 229 -12.90 -11.60 5.34
C VAL A 229 -12.39 -12.28 6.60
N ARG A 230 -11.24 -12.96 6.49
CA ARG A 230 -10.52 -13.61 7.57
C ARG A 230 -9.05 -13.23 7.56
N GLY A 231 -8.45 -13.04 8.73
CA GLY A 231 -7.03 -12.80 8.91
C GLY A 231 -6.68 -11.44 9.51
N PHE A 232 -7.68 -10.62 9.91
CA PHE A 232 -7.43 -9.34 10.56
C PHE A 232 -7.22 -9.44 12.07
N GLY A 233 -7.80 -10.44 12.73
CA GLY A 233 -7.69 -10.61 14.18
C GLY A 233 -8.49 -9.62 15.03
N LEU A 234 -9.24 -8.68 14.43
CA LEU A 234 -10.03 -7.69 15.17
C LEU A 234 -10.99 -8.35 16.15
N GLN A 235 -10.97 -7.91 17.42
CA GLN A 235 -11.87 -8.38 18.47
C GLN A 235 -13.05 -7.44 18.69
N ARG A 236 -12.92 -6.16 18.33
CA ARG A 236 -13.95 -5.12 18.38
C ARG A 236 -13.62 -4.00 17.41
N GLY A 237 -14.57 -3.12 17.13
CA GLY A 237 -14.35 -1.92 16.32
C GLY A 237 -14.34 -2.18 14.80
N ALA A 238 -13.89 -1.16 14.08
CA ALA A 238 -13.79 -1.16 12.63
C ALA A 238 -12.59 -0.36 12.13
N LEU A 239 -12.07 -0.77 10.94
CA LEU A 239 -11.05 -0.07 10.18
C LEU A 239 -11.64 0.39 8.85
N ALA A 240 -11.35 1.61 8.43
CA ALA A 240 -11.82 2.16 7.16
C ALA A 240 -10.68 2.82 6.38
N SER A 241 -10.73 2.71 5.05
CA SER A 241 -9.77 3.33 4.14
C SER A 241 -10.43 3.79 2.85
N THR A 242 -9.99 4.94 2.33
CA THR A 242 -10.28 5.36 0.95
C THR A 242 -9.14 5.04 -0.01
N VAL A 243 -8.02 4.48 0.50
CA VAL A 243 -6.97 3.87 -0.31
C VAL A 243 -7.33 2.41 -0.51
N ALA A 244 -7.89 2.06 -1.66
CA ALA A 244 -8.42 0.73 -1.97
C ALA A 244 -8.25 0.44 -3.47
N HIS A 245 -7.27 -0.38 -3.79
CA HIS A 245 -6.85 -0.67 -5.17
C HIS A 245 -7.94 -1.41 -5.97
N ASP A 246 -8.13 -1.08 -7.27
CA ASP A 246 -7.54 0.07 -8.00
C ASP A 246 -8.52 1.25 -8.04
N SER A 247 -9.80 0.98 -7.68
CA SER A 247 -10.90 1.96 -7.80
C SER A 247 -10.89 3.02 -6.70
N HIS A 248 -10.16 2.79 -5.61
CA HIS A 248 -10.11 3.65 -4.43
C HIS A 248 -11.50 4.03 -3.89
N ASN A 249 -12.38 3.05 -3.85
CA ASN A 249 -13.66 3.14 -3.15
C ASN A 249 -13.43 3.16 -1.63
N LEU A 250 -14.46 3.54 -0.87
CA LEU A 250 -14.39 3.44 0.58
C LEU A 250 -14.54 1.97 0.98
N ILE A 251 -13.51 1.41 1.62
CA ILE A 251 -13.50 0.03 2.14
C ILE A 251 -13.48 0.04 3.66
N VAL A 252 -14.27 -0.83 4.28
CA VAL A 252 -14.38 -0.94 5.74
C VAL A 252 -14.44 -2.40 6.16
N VAL A 253 -13.63 -2.77 7.14
CA VAL A 253 -13.73 -4.07 7.83
C VAL A 253 -14.11 -3.83 9.29
N GLY A 254 -15.00 -4.63 9.86
CA GLY A 254 -15.41 -4.42 11.25
C GLY A 254 -16.09 -5.61 11.91
N VAL A 255 -16.16 -5.53 13.23
CA VAL A 255 -16.83 -6.53 14.07
C VAL A 255 -18.32 -6.26 14.14
N ASP A 256 -18.73 -5.00 14.25
CA ASP A 256 -20.13 -4.60 14.30
C ASP A 256 -20.47 -3.50 13.29
N ASP A 257 -21.74 -3.44 12.92
CA ASP A 257 -22.23 -2.55 11.88
C ASP A 257 -22.19 -1.07 12.30
N GLN A 258 -22.34 -0.77 13.59
CA GLN A 258 -22.34 0.62 14.08
C GLN A 258 -20.97 1.27 13.96
N ASP A 259 -19.91 0.56 14.37
CA ASP A 259 -18.53 1.04 14.22
C ASP A 259 -18.12 1.15 12.73
N MET A 260 -18.59 0.24 11.89
CA MET A 260 -18.38 0.31 10.43
C MET A 260 -19.01 1.56 9.81
N LEU A 261 -20.26 1.89 10.21
CA LEU A 261 -20.95 3.11 9.76
C LEU A 261 -20.27 4.37 10.27
N THR A 262 -19.91 4.40 11.56
CA THR A 262 -19.19 5.53 12.15
C THR A 262 -17.87 5.79 11.41
N ALA A 263 -17.13 4.75 11.06
CA ALA A 263 -15.89 4.87 10.30
C ALA A 263 -16.12 5.42 8.88
N ALA A 264 -17.16 4.94 8.20
CA ALA A 264 -17.52 5.42 6.87
C ALA A 264 -17.91 6.91 6.85
N VAL A 265 -18.75 7.32 7.80
CA VAL A 265 -19.19 8.73 7.95
C VAL A 265 -18.01 9.64 8.31
N ALA A 266 -17.13 9.20 9.22
CA ALA A 266 -15.95 9.98 9.61
C ALA A 266 -15.02 10.25 8.41
N LEU A 267 -14.80 9.27 7.54
CA LEU A 267 -13.98 9.45 6.34
C LEU A 267 -14.72 10.29 5.26
N GLN A 268 -16.04 10.21 5.17
CA GLN A 268 -16.81 11.08 4.30
C GLN A 268 -16.66 12.55 4.71
N GLU A 269 -16.78 12.85 5.99
CA GLU A 269 -16.62 14.21 6.52
C GLU A 269 -15.19 14.75 6.37
N ALA A 270 -14.18 13.87 6.48
CA ALA A 270 -12.78 14.22 6.35
C ALA A 270 -12.31 14.39 4.89
N GLY A 271 -13.15 14.07 3.89
CA GLY A 271 -12.77 14.09 2.48
C GLY A 271 -11.92 12.87 2.05
N GLY A 272 -11.94 11.79 2.85
CA GLY A 272 -11.17 10.57 2.69
C GLY A 272 -10.07 10.41 3.72
N GLY A 273 -9.47 9.21 3.78
CA GLY A 273 -8.42 8.92 4.74
C GLY A 273 -8.35 7.48 5.21
N LEU A 274 -7.71 7.30 6.37
CA LEU A 274 -7.64 6.07 7.14
C LEU A 274 -8.27 6.32 8.52
N ALA A 275 -9.10 5.42 9.03
CA ALA A 275 -9.74 5.57 10.34
C ALA A 275 -9.78 4.25 11.11
N VAL A 276 -9.66 4.37 12.42
CA VAL A 276 -9.92 3.31 13.41
C VAL A 276 -11.04 3.79 14.31
N VAL A 277 -12.09 2.98 14.43
CA VAL A 277 -13.28 3.28 15.25
C VAL A 277 -13.50 2.12 16.22
N ALA A 278 -13.89 2.45 17.43
CA ALA A 278 -14.34 1.47 18.41
C ALA A 278 -15.31 2.12 19.39
N ASP A 279 -16.32 1.36 19.83
CA ASP A 279 -17.32 1.78 20.79
C ASP A 279 -18.10 3.06 20.33
N GLY A 280 -18.34 3.19 19.03
CA GLY A 280 -19.01 4.34 18.41
C GLY A 280 -18.16 5.60 18.28
N GLU A 281 -16.85 5.56 18.60
CA GLU A 281 -15.96 6.70 18.60
C GLU A 281 -14.76 6.51 17.66
N VAL A 282 -14.38 7.58 16.96
CA VAL A 282 -13.12 7.61 16.18
C VAL A 282 -11.93 7.65 17.14
N LYS A 283 -11.17 6.55 17.21
CA LYS A 283 -9.98 6.43 18.08
C LYS A 283 -8.73 7.03 17.44
N ALA A 284 -8.57 6.86 16.12
CA ALA A 284 -7.50 7.48 15.33
C ALA A 284 -7.97 7.74 13.91
N MET A 285 -7.47 8.80 13.29
CA MET A 285 -7.74 9.13 11.88
C MET A 285 -6.58 9.88 11.25
N LEU A 286 -6.25 9.52 10.01
CA LEU A 286 -5.39 10.26 9.10
C LEU A 286 -6.25 10.79 7.94
N PRO A 287 -6.58 12.08 7.89
CA PRO A 287 -7.26 12.68 6.75
C PRO A 287 -6.38 12.67 5.50
N LEU A 288 -6.95 12.34 4.36
CA LEU A 288 -6.31 12.35 3.04
C LEU A 288 -7.18 13.14 2.04
N PRO A 289 -7.27 14.48 2.19
CA PRO A 289 -8.23 15.30 1.45
C PRO A 289 -7.87 15.43 -0.05
N LEU A 290 -6.62 15.14 -0.44
CA LEU A 290 -6.21 15.17 -1.84
C LEU A 290 -6.67 13.87 -2.54
N ALA A 291 -7.80 13.94 -3.19
CA ALA A 291 -8.45 12.83 -3.90
C ALA A 291 -8.82 11.62 -3.01
N GLY A 292 -8.86 11.78 -1.68
CA GLY A 292 -9.03 10.67 -0.75
C GLY A 292 -7.80 9.76 -0.62
N LEU A 293 -6.63 10.19 -1.12
CA LEU A 293 -5.43 9.35 -1.26
C LEU A 293 -4.18 9.96 -0.64
N MET A 294 -4.06 11.28 -0.58
CA MET A 294 -2.85 11.96 -0.14
C MET A 294 -3.18 13.04 0.89
N SER A 295 -2.25 13.24 1.83
CA SER A 295 -2.32 14.31 2.83
C SER A 295 -1.83 15.63 2.23
N ASP A 296 -2.43 16.73 2.66
CA ASP A 296 -1.96 18.10 2.45
C ASP A 296 -1.03 18.57 3.58
N GLN A 297 -0.81 17.73 4.58
CA GLN A 297 0.00 18.02 5.75
C GLN A 297 1.47 17.60 5.57
N ASN A 298 2.35 18.07 6.46
CA ASN A 298 3.77 17.72 6.44
C ASN A 298 4.02 16.26 6.89
N THR A 299 5.23 15.79 6.64
CA THR A 299 5.68 14.41 6.94
C THR A 299 5.51 14.05 8.42
N GLU A 300 5.85 14.96 9.32
CA GLU A 300 5.79 14.75 10.77
C GLU A 300 4.36 14.53 11.25
N PHE A 301 3.40 15.28 10.71
CA PHE A 301 1.98 15.10 11.00
C PHE A 301 1.50 13.73 10.53
N VAL A 302 1.78 13.37 9.28
CA VAL A 302 1.35 12.09 8.70
C VAL A 302 1.96 10.92 9.46
N GLN A 303 3.27 10.98 9.79
CA GLN A 303 3.96 9.95 10.56
C GLN A 303 3.33 9.78 11.96
N HIS A 304 3.04 10.87 12.66
CA HIS A 304 2.37 10.82 13.96
C HIS A 304 0.98 10.18 13.87
N LYS A 305 0.20 10.51 12.81
CA LYS A 305 -1.11 9.92 12.59
C LYS A 305 -1.05 8.43 12.26
N LEU A 306 -0.07 8.00 11.44
CA LEU A 306 0.16 6.57 11.19
C LEU A 306 0.53 5.81 12.45
N GLN A 307 1.38 6.36 13.32
CA GLN A 307 1.68 5.77 14.62
C GLN A 307 0.44 5.61 15.52
N GLN A 308 -0.45 6.61 15.53
CA GLN A 308 -1.73 6.51 16.26
C GLN A 308 -2.64 5.41 15.68
N LEU A 309 -2.73 5.32 14.35
CA LEU A 309 -3.50 4.27 13.67
C LEU A 309 -2.94 2.88 14.01
N ASN A 310 -1.63 2.67 13.91
CA ASN A 310 -0.97 1.40 14.21
C ASN A 310 -1.13 1.02 15.70
N PHE A 311 -1.03 1.97 16.60
CA PHE A 311 -1.30 1.73 18.03
C PHE A 311 -2.73 1.22 18.24
N TRP A 312 -3.72 1.90 17.68
CA TRP A 312 -5.12 1.52 17.88
C TRP A 312 -5.50 0.23 17.14
N THR A 313 -4.93 -0.06 15.98
CA THR A 313 -5.16 -1.37 15.32
C THR A 313 -4.66 -2.52 16.20
N ALA A 314 -3.49 -2.38 16.82
CA ALA A 314 -2.97 -3.38 17.76
C ALA A 314 -3.86 -3.51 19.02
N GLU A 315 -4.34 -2.41 19.60
CA GLU A 315 -5.27 -2.41 20.74
C GLU A 315 -6.62 -3.07 20.42
N LEU A 316 -7.02 -3.07 19.16
CA LEU A 316 -8.23 -3.75 18.69
C LEU A 316 -8.01 -5.22 18.34
N GLY A 317 -6.79 -5.74 18.44
CA GLY A 317 -6.45 -7.16 18.28
C GLY A 317 -5.78 -7.54 16.96
N VAL A 318 -5.43 -6.57 16.08
CA VAL A 318 -4.70 -6.88 14.84
C VAL A 318 -3.28 -7.36 15.19
N PRO A 319 -2.84 -8.54 14.69
CA PRO A 319 -1.51 -9.05 14.94
C PRO A 319 -0.41 -8.17 14.33
N GLU A 320 0.78 -8.14 14.96
CA GLU A 320 1.93 -7.34 14.51
C GLU A 320 2.40 -7.64 13.08
N ASN A 321 2.23 -8.89 12.62
CA ASN A 321 2.60 -9.31 11.27
C ASN A 321 1.53 -8.98 10.20
N VAL A 322 0.48 -8.25 10.58
CA VAL A 322 -0.59 -7.80 9.66
C VAL A 322 -0.55 -6.28 9.56
N ASN A 323 -0.07 -5.76 8.43
CA ASN A 323 -0.26 -4.34 8.12
C ASN A 323 -1.72 -4.12 7.73
N ALA A 324 -2.54 -3.72 8.71
CA ALA A 324 -4.01 -3.70 8.60
C ALA A 324 -4.51 -2.86 7.42
N PHE A 325 -4.01 -1.64 7.25
CA PHE A 325 -4.47 -0.75 6.19
C PHE A 325 -3.98 -1.16 4.81
N ASN A 326 -2.78 -1.74 4.75
CA ASN A 326 -2.26 -2.27 3.49
C ASN A 326 -3.06 -3.51 3.05
N CYS A 327 -3.28 -4.47 3.96
CA CYS A 327 -4.16 -5.62 3.67
C CYS A 327 -5.56 -5.16 3.24
N LEU A 328 -6.15 -4.18 3.95
CA LEU A 328 -7.47 -3.65 3.62
C LEU A 328 -7.50 -3.04 2.22
N SER A 329 -6.45 -2.33 1.81
CA SER A 329 -6.39 -1.66 0.51
C SER A 329 -6.44 -2.63 -0.68
N PHE A 330 -5.93 -3.86 -0.53
CA PHE A 330 -5.93 -4.86 -1.61
C PHE A 330 -7.21 -5.72 -1.68
N LEU A 331 -8.05 -5.69 -0.64
CA LEU A 331 -9.28 -6.50 -0.60
C LEU A 331 -10.38 -6.02 -1.57
N ALA A 332 -10.22 -4.86 -2.18
CA ALA A 332 -11.11 -4.36 -3.22
C ALA A 332 -10.75 -4.87 -4.63
N LEU A 333 -9.60 -5.54 -4.77
CA LEU A 333 -9.20 -6.20 -6.02
C LEU A 333 -10.06 -7.43 -6.30
N PRO A 334 -10.32 -7.77 -7.60
CA PRO A 334 -11.13 -8.93 -7.98
C PRO A 334 -10.48 -10.29 -7.63
#